data_79db832bf197a5f9e64dc0066881174d
#
_entry.id   79db832bf197a5f9e64dc0066881174d
#
_cell.length_a   1.000
_cell.length_b   1.000
_cell.length_c   1.000
_cell.angle_alpha   90.00
_cell.angle_beta   90.00
_cell.angle_gamma   90.00
#
_symmetry.space_group_name_H-M   'P 1'
#
loop_
_entity.id
_entity.type
_entity.pdbx_description
1 polymer ?
#
loop_
_entity_poly.entity_id
_entity_poly.type
_entity_poly.pdbx_seq_one_letter_code
_entity_poly.pdbx_strand_id
1 'polypeptide(L)'
;MSVTLEHVTRTVDGIPTIRDVSLTLERGTLSVLLGPTLSGKTSIMRLLAGLDKPATGRVLVEGKYVTGADVRQRSVAMVYQQFINYPSLTVYENIASPLRVQGRPREEIDRRVQEAAKLLRLEPFLKRTPLQLSGGQQQRL
;
A
#
# COMPACT_ATOMS: atom_id res chain seq x y z
N MET A 1 13.31 -0.42 6.09
CA MET A 1 13.09 -1.71 5.39
C MET A 1 13.60 -1.54 3.98
N SER A 2 14.53 -2.40 3.53
CA SER A 2 14.94 -2.48 2.12
C SER A 2 14.06 -3.51 1.40
N VAL A 3 13.79 -3.27 0.11
CA VAL A 3 13.03 -4.20 -0.75
C VAL A 3 13.78 -4.38 -2.06
N THR A 4 14.00 -5.63 -2.45
CA THR A 4 14.72 -5.97 -3.69
C THR A 4 13.86 -6.84 -4.59
N LEU A 5 13.82 -6.51 -5.87
CA LEU A 5 13.37 -7.39 -6.95
C LEU A 5 14.61 -7.95 -7.64
N GLU A 6 14.64 -9.27 -7.87
CA GLU A 6 15.72 -9.95 -8.59
C GLU A 6 15.15 -10.70 -9.78
N HIS A 7 15.53 -10.29 -10.99
CA HIS A 7 15.16 -10.92 -12.26
C HIS A 7 13.64 -11.17 -12.39
N VAL A 8 12.84 -10.19 -11.96
CA VAL A 8 11.40 -10.35 -11.89
C VAL A 8 10.75 -10.15 -13.25
N THR A 9 9.99 -11.15 -13.68
CA THR A 9 9.08 -11.08 -14.84
C THR A 9 7.65 -11.24 -14.34
N ARG A 10 6.73 -10.45 -14.88
CA ARG A 10 5.30 -10.56 -14.62
C ARG A 10 4.52 -10.61 -15.92
N THR A 11 3.62 -11.56 -16.02
CA THR A 11 2.73 -11.78 -17.16
C THR A 11 1.28 -11.59 -16.72
N VAL A 12 0.48 -10.91 -17.51
CA VAL A 12 -0.96 -10.75 -17.34
C VAL A 12 -1.63 -11.18 -18.63
N ASP A 13 -2.54 -12.13 -18.56
CA ASP A 13 -3.25 -12.69 -19.72
C ASP A 13 -2.31 -13.14 -20.85
N GLY A 14 -1.19 -13.77 -20.50
CA GLY A 14 -0.17 -14.22 -21.44
C GLY A 14 0.76 -13.11 -21.95
N ILE A 15 0.53 -11.85 -21.62
CA ILE A 15 1.33 -10.71 -22.07
C ILE A 15 2.32 -10.30 -20.98
N PRO A 16 3.64 -10.31 -21.25
CA PRO A 16 4.61 -9.83 -20.27
C PRO A 16 4.46 -8.33 -20.04
N THR A 17 4.07 -7.93 -18.84
CA THR A 17 3.95 -6.53 -18.41
C THR A 17 5.23 -6.00 -17.78
N ILE A 18 6.06 -6.90 -17.25
CA ILE A 18 7.40 -6.63 -16.71
C ILE A 18 8.31 -7.75 -17.20
N ARG A 19 9.51 -7.41 -17.65
CA ARG A 19 10.50 -8.36 -18.18
C ARG A 19 11.84 -8.16 -17.50
N ASP A 20 12.28 -9.18 -16.76
CA ASP A 20 13.62 -9.29 -16.16
C ASP A 20 14.08 -8.01 -15.43
N VAL A 21 13.25 -7.52 -14.53
CA VAL A 21 13.54 -6.31 -13.77
C VAL A 21 14.24 -6.66 -12.47
N SER A 22 15.39 -6.04 -12.25
CA SER A 22 16.12 -6.06 -10.98
C SER A 22 16.26 -4.63 -10.46
N LEU A 23 15.85 -4.41 -9.20
CA LEU A 23 15.99 -3.11 -8.54
C LEU A 23 15.99 -3.30 -7.02
N THR A 24 16.65 -2.38 -6.32
CA THR A 24 16.66 -2.33 -4.86
C THR A 24 16.19 -0.97 -4.39
N LEU A 25 15.25 -0.97 -3.45
CA LEU A 25 14.82 0.22 -2.72
C LEU A 25 15.47 0.19 -1.34
N GLU A 26 16.33 1.16 -1.10
CA GLU A 26 17.08 1.24 0.16
C GLU A 26 16.22 1.78 1.30
N ARG A 27 16.58 1.40 2.52
CA ARG A 27 15.92 1.88 3.72
C ARG A 27 16.07 3.40 3.88
N GLY A 28 14.97 4.10 4.16
CA GLY A 28 14.99 5.54 4.46
C GLY A 28 15.15 6.44 3.24
N THR A 29 15.11 5.88 2.03
CA THR A 29 15.18 6.66 0.79
C THR A 29 13.80 6.94 0.22
N LEU A 30 13.69 8.03 -0.53
CA LEU A 30 12.58 8.31 -1.43
C LEU A 30 13.00 7.92 -2.84
N SER A 31 12.36 6.90 -3.42
CA SER A 31 12.61 6.44 -4.78
C SER A 31 11.46 6.86 -5.68
N VAL A 32 11.78 7.42 -6.86
CA VAL A 32 10.78 7.86 -7.84
C VAL A 32 10.88 7.00 -9.09
N LEU A 33 9.77 6.34 -9.46
CA LEU A 33 9.67 5.53 -10.67
C LEU A 33 9.01 6.34 -11.77
N LEU A 34 9.78 6.72 -12.78
CA LEU A 34 9.35 7.52 -13.92
C LEU A 34 9.15 6.65 -15.16
N GLY A 35 8.23 7.04 -16.02
CA GLY A 35 8.00 6.40 -17.32
C GLY A 35 6.61 6.75 -17.88
N PRO A 36 6.36 6.44 -19.15
CA PRO A 36 5.09 6.71 -19.82
C PRO A 36 3.95 5.89 -19.21
N THR A 37 2.72 6.23 -19.55
CA THR A 37 1.54 5.43 -19.20
C THR A 37 1.69 4.02 -19.77
N LEU A 38 1.23 3.01 -19.02
CA LEU A 38 1.32 1.58 -19.37
C LEU A 38 2.74 0.99 -19.36
N SER A 39 3.77 1.70 -18.90
CA SER A 39 5.14 1.16 -18.81
C SER A 39 5.38 0.17 -17.65
N GLY A 40 4.32 -0.26 -16.95
CA GLY A 40 4.44 -1.27 -15.88
C GLY A 40 4.73 -0.69 -14.48
N LYS A 41 4.76 0.64 -14.28
CA LYS A 41 5.03 1.26 -12.97
C LYS A 41 4.15 0.71 -11.83
N THR A 42 2.84 0.71 -12.05
CA THR A 42 1.87 0.18 -11.07
C THR A 42 2.10 -1.30 -10.81
N SER A 43 2.47 -2.07 -11.84
CA SER A 43 2.77 -3.50 -11.70
C SER A 43 4.03 -3.74 -10.84
N ILE A 44 5.07 -2.91 -11.01
CA ILE A 44 6.26 -2.95 -10.15
C ILE A 44 5.88 -2.61 -8.70
N MET A 45 5.10 -1.54 -8.47
CA MET A 45 4.67 -1.17 -7.13
C MET A 45 3.83 -2.28 -6.46
N ARG A 46 2.95 -2.94 -7.21
CA ARG A 46 2.15 -4.07 -6.71
C ARG A 46 2.99 -5.30 -6.36
N LEU A 47 4.03 -5.59 -7.15
CA LEU A 47 5.00 -6.65 -6.84
C LEU A 47 5.80 -6.33 -5.57
N LEU A 48 6.29 -5.10 -5.43
CA LEU A 48 6.99 -4.62 -4.23
C LEU A 48 6.10 -4.71 -2.98
N ALA A 49 4.84 -4.31 -3.11
CA ALA A 49 3.84 -4.41 -2.03
C ALA A 49 3.41 -5.86 -1.72
N GLY A 50 3.70 -6.82 -2.61
CA GLY A 50 3.28 -8.21 -2.46
C GLY A 50 1.82 -8.49 -2.81
N LEU A 51 1.17 -7.55 -3.48
CA LEU A 51 -0.21 -7.71 -3.98
C LEU A 51 -0.27 -8.59 -5.22
N ASP A 52 0.82 -8.65 -5.99
CA ASP A 52 0.99 -9.52 -7.14
C ASP A 52 2.17 -10.47 -6.93
N LYS A 53 2.11 -11.62 -7.56
CA LYS A 53 3.22 -12.59 -7.59
C LYS A 53 3.94 -12.46 -8.93
N PRO A 54 5.28 -12.52 -8.96
CA PRO A 54 6.02 -12.62 -10.20
C PRO A 54 5.81 -14.00 -10.85
N ALA A 55 5.92 -14.05 -12.19
CA ALA A 55 5.96 -15.30 -12.92
C ALA A 55 7.33 -15.98 -12.75
N THR A 56 8.40 -15.17 -12.76
CA THR A 56 9.78 -15.62 -12.48
C THR A 56 10.49 -14.55 -11.65
N GLY A 57 11.61 -14.93 -11.05
CA GLY A 57 12.41 -14.04 -10.22
C GLY A 57 12.02 -14.08 -8.74
N ARG A 58 12.59 -13.18 -7.96
CA ARG A 58 12.47 -13.17 -6.49
C ARG A 58 12.19 -11.79 -5.95
N VAL A 59 11.44 -11.76 -4.85
CA VAL A 59 11.22 -10.54 -4.04
C VAL A 59 11.82 -10.77 -2.67
N LEU A 60 12.69 -9.88 -2.24
CA LEU A 60 13.32 -9.92 -0.93
C LEU A 60 12.96 -8.68 -0.11
N VAL A 61 12.81 -8.87 1.18
CA VAL A 61 12.64 -7.80 2.19
C VAL A 61 13.70 -7.99 3.26
N GLU A 62 14.52 -6.98 3.47
CA GLU A 62 15.70 -7.07 4.40
C GLU A 62 16.55 -8.32 4.12
N GLY A 63 16.79 -8.63 2.82
CA GLY A 63 17.52 -9.80 2.38
C GLY A 63 16.80 -11.15 2.55
N LYS A 64 15.59 -11.17 3.10
CA LYS A 64 14.80 -12.40 3.27
C LYS A 64 13.86 -12.60 2.09
N TYR A 65 13.82 -13.83 1.58
CA TYR A 65 12.90 -14.23 0.52
C TYR A 65 11.44 -14.16 0.98
N VAL A 66 10.63 -13.37 0.28
CA VAL A 66 9.22 -13.16 0.60
C VAL A 66 8.28 -13.37 -0.59
N THR A 67 8.77 -13.92 -1.68
CA THR A 67 7.94 -14.21 -2.86
C THR A 67 6.82 -15.17 -2.50
N GLY A 68 5.57 -14.76 -2.72
CA GLY A 68 4.39 -15.56 -2.36
C GLY A 68 4.01 -15.58 -0.88
N ALA A 69 4.78 -14.92 0.00
CA ALA A 69 4.36 -14.74 1.40
C ALA A 69 3.09 -13.88 1.49
N ASP A 70 2.26 -14.15 2.51
CA ASP A 70 1.03 -13.39 2.74
C ASP A 70 1.37 -11.90 2.94
N VAL A 71 0.69 -11.04 2.18
CA VAL A 71 0.84 -9.58 2.25
C VAL A 71 0.57 -9.03 3.65
N ARG A 72 -0.29 -9.69 4.43
CA ARG A 72 -0.59 -9.32 5.83
C ARG A 72 0.62 -9.40 6.75
N GLN A 73 1.61 -10.21 6.39
CA GLN A 73 2.87 -10.34 7.14
C GLN A 73 3.91 -9.30 6.72
N ARG A 74 3.65 -8.54 5.65
CA ARG A 74 4.52 -7.46 5.19
C ARG A 74 4.08 -6.15 5.82
N SER A 75 5.01 -5.41 6.39
CA SER A 75 4.76 -4.06 6.93
C SER A 75 4.81 -3.03 5.79
N VAL A 76 3.89 -3.14 4.82
CA VAL A 76 3.82 -2.29 3.62
C VAL A 76 2.43 -1.69 3.51
N ALA A 77 2.35 -0.44 3.10
CA ALA A 77 1.10 0.22 2.71
C ALA A 77 1.21 0.69 1.26
N MET A 78 0.12 0.61 0.52
CA MET A 78 0.02 1.11 -0.84
C MET A 78 -1.09 2.14 -0.95
N VAL A 79 -0.75 3.34 -1.41
CA VAL A 79 -1.72 4.37 -1.75
C VAL A 79 -2.05 4.25 -3.23
N TYR A 80 -3.31 4.02 -3.54
CA TYR A 80 -3.79 3.87 -4.92
C TYR A 80 -4.14 5.23 -5.53
N GLN A 81 -4.15 5.28 -6.86
CA GLN A 81 -4.62 6.45 -7.60
C GLN A 81 -6.14 6.65 -7.42
N GLN A 82 -6.89 5.57 -7.26
CA GLN A 82 -8.33 5.61 -6.94
C GLN A 82 -8.51 5.57 -5.42
N PHE A 83 -9.58 6.21 -4.93
CA PHE A 83 -9.92 6.17 -3.51
C PHE A 83 -10.42 4.76 -3.15
N ILE A 84 -9.68 4.07 -2.28
CA ILE A 84 -10.06 2.73 -1.80
C ILE A 84 -10.42 2.86 -0.32
N ASN A 85 -11.56 3.48 -0.07
CA ASN A 85 -12.13 3.61 1.26
C ASN A 85 -13.30 2.64 1.42
N TYR A 86 -13.57 2.21 2.64
CA TYR A 86 -14.79 1.46 2.99
C TYR A 86 -15.97 2.42 3.04
N PRO A 87 -16.89 2.44 2.05
CA PRO A 87 -17.89 3.49 1.92
C PRO A 87 -18.96 3.46 3.00
N SER A 88 -19.18 2.30 3.61
CA SER A 88 -20.15 2.09 4.70
C SER A 88 -19.58 2.43 6.09
N LEU A 89 -18.28 2.60 6.21
CA LEU A 89 -17.63 2.93 7.48
C LEU A 89 -17.39 4.43 7.59
N THR A 90 -17.38 4.94 8.80
CA THR A 90 -16.99 6.32 9.08
C THR A 90 -15.50 6.56 8.78
N VAL A 91 -15.08 7.81 8.69
CA VAL A 91 -13.65 8.18 8.59
C VAL A 91 -12.84 7.58 9.74
N TYR A 92 -13.37 7.69 10.97
CA TYR A 92 -12.76 7.05 12.14
C TYR A 92 -12.55 5.55 11.92
N GLU A 93 -13.58 4.84 11.49
CA GLU A 93 -13.53 3.39 11.30
C GLU A 93 -12.62 2.97 10.14
N ASN A 94 -12.55 3.76 9.06
CA ASN A 94 -11.60 3.54 7.98
C ASN A 94 -10.16 3.60 8.50
N ILE A 95 -9.80 4.65 9.26
CA ILE A 95 -8.47 4.79 9.84
C ILE A 95 -8.19 3.70 10.89
N ALA A 96 -9.20 3.31 11.67
CA ALA A 96 -9.08 2.29 12.70
C ALA A 96 -8.95 0.86 12.16
N SER A 97 -9.43 0.61 10.92
CA SER A 97 -9.60 -0.75 10.39
C SER A 97 -8.31 -1.58 10.41
N PRO A 98 -7.13 -1.10 9.97
CA PRO A 98 -5.90 -1.89 10.00
C PRO A 98 -5.42 -2.20 11.43
N LEU A 99 -5.67 -1.30 12.38
CA LEU A 99 -5.31 -1.51 13.78
C LEU A 99 -6.21 -2.55 14.45
N ARG A 100 -7.51 -2.57 14.10
CA ARG A 100 -8.45 -3.61 14.55
C ARG A 100 -8.05 -5.00 14.03
N VAL A 101 -7.67 -5.08 12.75
CA VAL A 101 -7.18 -6.35 12.15
C VAL A 101 -5.91 -6.85 12.85
N GLN A 102 -5.07 -5.93 13.35
CA GLN A 102 -3.88 -6.28 14.14
C GLN A 102 -4.20 -6.63 15.61
N GLY A 103 -5.47 -6.56 16.04
CA GLY A 103 -5.87 -6.85 17.41
C GLY A 103 -5.38 -5.84 18.44
N ARG A 104 -5.15 -4.57 18.04
CA ARG A 104 -4.68 -3.54 18.97
C ARG A 104 -5.72 -3.18 20.01
N PRO A 105 -5.32 -2.82 21.23
CA PRO A 105 -6.23 -2.35 22.27
C PRO A 105 -6.98 -1.08 21.83
N ARG A 106 -8.22 -0.92 22.29
CA ARG A 106 -9.09 0.20 21.94
C ARG A 106 -8.45 1.56 22.21
N GLU A 107 -7.83 1.72 23.36
CA GLU A 107 -7.14 2.98 23.73
C GLU A 107 -6.01 3.33 22.76
N GLU A 108 -5.23 2.35 22.32
CA GLU A 108 -4.18 2.54 21.31
C GLU A 108 -4.79 2.91 19.96
N ILE A 109 -5.89 2.26 19.55
CA ILE A 109 -6.61 2.60 18.32
C ILE A 109 -7.09 4.04 18.37
N ASP A 110 -7.80 4.44 19.44
CA ASP A 110 -8.33 5.79 19.60
C ASP A 110 -7.22 6.84 19.50
N ARG A 111 -6.11 6.65 20.22
CA ARG A 111 -4.96 7.55 20.18
C ARG A 111 -4.37 7.67 18.77
N ARG A 112 -4.11 6.55 18.10
CA ARG A 112 -3.52 6.54 16.74
C ARG A 112 -4.45 7.12 15.69
N VAL A 113 -5.76 6.89 15.80
CA VAL A 113 -6.75 7.49 14.90
C VAL A 113 -6.74 9.01 15.05
N GLN A 114 -6.71 9.54 16.28
CA GLN A 114 -6.66 10.98 16.51
C GLN A 114 -5.35 11.60 15.96
N GLU A 115 -4.21 10.96 16.18
CA GLU A 115 -2.92 11.38 15.65
C GLU A 115 -2.93 11.43 14.12
N ALA A 116 -3.41 10.37 13.46
CA ALA A 116 -3.51 10.31 12.00
C ALA A 116 -4.50 11.35 11.44
N ALA A 117 -5.67 11.47 12.07
CA ALA A 117 -6.68 12.44 11.66
C ALA A 117 -6.14 13.88 11.75
N LYS A 118 -5.42 14.22 12.82
CA LYS A 118 -4.78 15.52 12.99
C LYS A 118 -3.74 15.77 11.89
N LEU A 119 -2.84 14.82 11.65
CA LEU A 119 -1.81 14.92 10.61
C LEU A 119 -2.43 15.17 9.23
N LEU A 120 -3.54 14.50 8.92
CA LEU A 120 -4.22 14.54 7.63
C LEU A 120 -5.34 15.60 7.56
N ARG A 121 -5.55 16.37 8.64
CA ARG A 121 -6.62 17.39 8.76
C ARG A 121 -8.01 16.80 8.51
N LEU A 122 -8.27 15.61 9.07
CA LEU A 122 -9.55 14.90 8.97
C LEU A 122 -10.34 14.91 10.29
N GLU A 123 -9.83 15.53 11.36
CA GLU A 123 -10.48 15.58 12.70
C GLU A 123 -11.95 16.00 12.64
N PRO A 124 -12.34 17.08 11.91
CA PRO A 124 -13.75 17.50 11.85
C PRO A 124 -14.68 16.51 11.16
N PHE A 125 -14.12 15.53 10.46
CA PHE A 125 -14.85 14.61 9.59
C PHE A 125 -14.92 13.19 10.13
N LEU A 126 -14.36 12.90 11.31
CA LEU A 126 -14.23 11.54 11.86
C LEU A 126 -15.57 10.77 11.93
N LYS A 127 -16.68 11.46 12.11
CA LYS A 127 -18.02 10.87 12.17
C LYS A 127 -18.72 10.73 10.82
N ARG A 128 -18.13 11.28 9.76
CA ARG A 128 -18.69 11.22 8.39
C ARG A 128 -18.31 9.92 7.70
N THR A 129 -19.09 9.54 6.70
CA THR A 129 -18.71 8.48 5.75
C THR A 129 -17.89 9.08 4.61
N PRO A 130 -17.09 8.28 3.87
CA PRO A 130 -16.31 8.75 2.72
C PRO A 130 -17.13 9.49 1.67
N LEU A 131 -18.37 9.09 1.42
CA LEU A 131 -19.27 9.74 0.46
C LEU A 131 -19.63 11.20 0.82
N GLN A 132 -19.45 11.58 2.09
CA GLN A 132 -19.69 12.93 2.59
C GLN A 132 -18.43 13.81 2.58
N LEU A 133 -17.35 13.32 1.98
CA LEU A 133 -16.07 14.00 1.86
C LEU A 133 -15.83 14.49 0.44
N SER A 134 -15.09 15.59 0.31
CA SER A 134 -14.56 16.00 -1.00
C SER A 134 -13.49 15.00 -1.50
N GLY A 135 -13.22 14.98 -2.81
CA GLY A 135 -12.21 14.09 -3.40
C GLY A 135 -10.84 14.19 -2.71
N GLY A 136 -10.36 15.40 -2.45
CA GLY A 136 -9.10 15.60 -1.72
C GLY A 136 -9.13 15.14 -0.26
N GLN A 137 -10.31 15.14 0.39
CA GLN A 137 -10.47 14.56 1.73
C GLN A 137 -10.49 13.03 1.66
N GLN A 138 -11.15 12.44 0.66
CA GLN A 138 -11.16 10.99 0.45
C GLN A 138 -9.76 10.44 0.12
N GLN A 139 -8.94 11.21 -0.59
CA GLN A 139 -7.57 10.83 -0.91
C GLN A 139 -6.65 10.81 0.32
N ARG A 140 -6.94 11.67 1.31
CA ARG A 140 -6.20 11.70 2.57
C ARG A 140 -6.64 10.62 3.55
N LEU A 141 -7.85 10.07 3.37
CA LEU A 141 -8.38 8.97 4.14
C LEU A 141 -7.77 7.64 3.70
#